data_0984489dd019b5a5f92783671e6d4d9b
#
_entry.id   0984489dd019b5a5f92783671e6d4d9b
#
_cell.length_a   1.000
_cell.length_b   1.000
_cell.length_c   1.000
_cell.angle_alpha   90.00
_cell.angle_beta   90.00
_cell.angle_gamma   90.00
#
_symmetry.space_group_name_H-M   'P 1'
#
loop_
_entity.id
_entity.type
_entity.pdbx_description
1 polymer ?
#
loop_
_entity_poly.entity_id
_entity_poly.type
_entity_poly.pdbx_seq_one_letter_code
_entity_poly.pdbx_strand_id
1 'polypeptide(L)'
;MARSFYFCLFFLFISSTSKLTTSYPLSTKSRWIVDEKGQRVKLACVNWPAHLPPTVAEGLSKQPLDSISKKIVSMGFNCVRLTWPLDLVTNDTLALKVTVKQSFESLKLFEDVLGIQTHNPKLLHLPLFNAFQ
;
A
#
# COMPACT_ATOMS: atom_id res chain seq x y z
N MET A 1 -62.00 -22.38 -2.91
CA MET A 1 -61.00 -22.58 -1.88
C MET A 1 -59.62 -22.26 -2.51
N ALA A 2 -59.13 -21.03 -2.32
CA ALA A 2 -57.85 -20.58 -2.86
C ALA A 2 -56.82 -20.59 -1.73
N ARG A 3 -55.82 -21.47 -1.83
CA ARG A 3 -54.67 -21.51 -0.91
C ARG A 3 -53.61 -20.53 -1.41
N SER A 4 -53.46 -19.43 -0.67
CA SER A 4 -52.41 -18.44 -0.86
C SER A 4 -51.09 -18.99 -0.29
N PHE A 5 -50.10 -19.20 -1.18
CA PHE A 5 -48.73 -19.56 -0.80
C PHE A 5 -47.96 -18.27 -0.57
N TYR A 6 -47.68 -17.94 0.69
CA TYR A 6 -46.74 -16.92 1.07
C TYR A 6 -45.31 -17.47 0.95
N PHE A 7 -44.60 -17.01 -0.07
CA PHE A 7 -43.17 -17.30 -0.25
C PHE A 7 -42.38 -16.28 0.59
N CYS A 8 -41.94 -16.67 1.79
CA CYS A 8 -41.02 -15.88 2.61
C CYS A 8 -39.62 -15.91 2.00
N LEU A 9 -39.25 -14.85 1.29
CA LEU A 9 -37.87 -14.59 0.86
C LEU A 9 -37.04 -14.16 2.05
N PHE A 10 -36.29 -15.12 2.62
CA PHE A 10 -35.27 -14.85 3.62
C PHE A 10 -34.04 -14.25 2.93
N PHE A 11 -33.93 -12.94 2.94
CA PHE A 11 -32.71 -12.26 2.54
C PHE A 11 -31.64 -12.48 3.62
N LEU A 12 -30.73 -13.43 3.39
CA LEU A 12 -29.50 -13.58 4.16
C LEU A 12 -28.57 -12.42 3.80
N PHE A 13 -28.58 -11.36 4.62
CA PHE A 13 -27.54 -10.35 4.63
C PHE A 13 -26.24 -11.00 5.12
N ILE A 14 -25.39 -11.43 4.18
CA ILE A 14 -24.00 -11.78 4.49
C ILE A 14 -23.28 -10.45 4.71
N SER A 15 -23.23 -10.01 5.97
CA SER A 15 -22.38 -8.91 6.38
C SER A 15 -20.92 -9.37 6.26
N SER A 16 -20.31 -9.04 5.13
CA SER A 16 -18.84 -9.14 4.99
C SER A 16 -18.21 -8.15 5.93
N THR A 17 -17.92 -8.59 7.15
CA THR A 17 -17.05 -7.85 8.06
C THR A 17 -15.64 -7.85 7.46
N SER A 18 -15.28 -6.82 6.72
CA SER A 18 -13.90 -6.50 6.41
C SER A 18 -13.19 -6.31 7.75
N LYS A 19 -12.37 -7.30 8.16
CA LYS A 19 -11.44 -7.13 9.26
C LYS A 19 -10.49 -6.01 8.84
N LEU A 20 -10.70 -4.80 9.37
CA LEU A 20 -9.64 -3.80 9.39
C LEU A 20 -8.46 -4.48 10.12
N THR A 21 -7.39 -4.73 9.38
CA THR A 21 -6.12 -5.12 9.97
C THR A 21 -5.57 -3.88 10.67
N THR A 22 -5.89 -3.75 11.96
CA THR A 22 -5.27 -2.76 12.83
C THR A 22 -3.79 -3.12 12.90
N SER A 23 -2.95 -2.22 12.38
CA SER A 23 -1.51 -2.29 12.61
C SER A 23 -1.26 -2.05 14.08
N TYR A 24 -0.87 -3.07 14.82
CA TYR A 24 -0.51 -2.94 16.22
C TYR A 24 0.89 -2.32 16.35
N PRO A 25 1.08 -1.36 17.27
CA PRO A 25 2.38 -0.76 17.47
C PRO A 25 3.39 -1.81 17.93
N LEU A 26 4.54 -1.86 17.26
CA LEU A 26 5.66 -2.67 17.67
C LEU A 26 6.54 -1.86 18.64
N SER A 27 7.14 -2.53 19.60
CA SER A 27 8.08 -1.97 20.54
C SER A 27 9.34 -2.82 20.65
N THR A 28 10.33 -2.34 21.40
CA THR A 28 11.54 -3.11 21.67
C THR A 28 11.60 -3.52 23.14
N LYS A 29 11.96 -4.78 23.37
CA LYS A 29 12.26 -5.31 24.73
C LYS A 29 13.62 -6.00 24.68
N SER A 30 14.62 -5.37 25.31
CA SER A 30 16.02 -5.78 25.14
C SER A 30 16.41 -5.81 23.65
N ARG A 31 16.82 -6.93 23.12
CA ARG A 31 17.22 -7.15 21.71
C ARG A 31 16.06 -7.62 20.79
N TRP A 32 14.84 -7.65 21.28
CA TRP A 32 13.70 -8.22 20.56
C TRP A 32 12.69 -7.15 20.17
N ILE A 33 12.14 -7.29 18.96
CA ILE A 33 10.91 -6.61 18.57
C ILE A 33 9.74 -7.40 19.14
N VAL A 34 8.83 -6.73 19.82
CA VAL A 34 7.67 -7.34 20.47
C VAL A 34 6.39 -6.60 20.09
N ASP A 35 5.27 -7.33 20.10
CA ASP A 35 3.94 -6.78 19.95
C ASP A 35 3.43 -6.13 21.25
N GLU A 36 2.20 -5.64 21.24
CA GLU A 36 1.55 -5.03 22.41
C GLU A 36 1.39 -5.98 23.61
N LYS A 37 1.39 -7.31 23.35
CA LYS A 37 1.32 -8.34 24.38
C LYS A 37 2.70 -8.72 24.91
N GLY A 38 3.75 -8.08 24.43
CA GLY A 38 5.13 -8.41 24.79
C GLY A 38 5.64 -9.70 24.13
N GLN A 39 4.93 -10.26 23.15
CA GLN A 39 5.32 -11.44 22.43
C GLN A 39 6.32 -11.08 21.33
N ARG A 40 7.35 -11.91 21.14
CA ARG A 40 8.36 -11.67 20.12
C ARG A 40 7.78 -11.76 18.71
N VAL A 41 7.98 -10.70 17.93
CA VAL A 41 7.66 -10.66 16.50
C VAL A 41 8.91 -11.00 15.68
N LYS A 42 8.77 -11.97 14.78
CA LYS A 42 9.79 -12.28 13.77
C LYS A 42 9.39 -11.60 12.47
N LEU A 43 10.21 -10.65 12.01
CA LEU A 43 10.00 -9.96 10.75
C LEU A 43 10.71 -10.72 9.63
N ALA A 44 9.96 -11.23 8.69
CA ALA A 44 10.45 -11.78 7.42
C ALA A 44 10.18 -10.73 6.34
N CYS A 45 11.16 -9.85 6.08
CA CYS A 45 10.99 -8.70 5.21
C CYS A 45 11.52 -8.96 3.81
N VAL A 46 10.85 -8.38 2.81
CA VAL A 46 11.33 -8.22 1.44
C VAL A 46 11.69 -6.76 1.18
N ASN A 47 12.72 -6.50 0.39
CA ASN A 47 13.00 -5.16 -0.10
C ASN A 47 12.04 -4.79 -1.21
N TRP A 48 11.44 -3.58 -1.12
CA TRP A 48 10.69 -2.97 -2.19
C TRP A 48 11.34 -1.62 -2.53
N PRO A 49 12.10 -1.57 -3.63
CA PRO A 49 12.92 -0.41 -3.93
C PRO A 49 12.10 0.77 -4.47
N ALA A 50 12.53 1.98 -4.07
CA ALA A 50 12.09 3.26 -4.60
C ALA A 50 13.15 4.36 -4.37
N HIS A 51 14.44 4.00 -4.32
CA HIS A 51 15.52 4.87 -3.81
C HIS A 51 16.35 5.55 -4.89
N LEU A 52 16.01 5.34 -6.16
CA LEU A 52 16.64 6.01 -7.29
C LEU A 52 16.03 7.41 -7.50
N PRO A 53 15.82 7.93 -8.72
CA PRO A 53 15.24 9.27 -8.87
C PRO A 53 13.92 9.39 -8.09
N PRO A 54 13.46 10.61 -7.78
CA PRO A 54 12.25 10.81 -6.98
C PRO A 54 10.98 10.32 -7.69
N THR A 55 10.78 9.01 -7.62
CA THR A 55 9.64 8.25 -8.15
C THR A 55 8.88 7.59 -7.00
N VAL A 56 8.04 6.60 -7.29
CA VAL A 56 7.35 5.75 -6.32
C VAL A 56 7.93 4.35 -6.33
N ALA A 57 7.45 3.48 -5.42
CA ALA A 57 7.89 2.09 -5.36
C ALA A 57 7.74 1.37 -6.70
N GLU A 58 8.74 0.55 -7.04
CA GLU A 58 8.81 -0.16 -8.32
C GLU A 58 7.60 -1.07 -8.54
N GLY A 59 7.20 -1.20 -9.80
CA GLY A 59 6.10 -2.04 -10.22
C GLY A 59 4.72 -1.38 -10.16
N LEU A 60 4.56 -0.22 -9.52
CA LEU A 60 3.27 0.47 -9.42
C LEU A 60 2.75 1.02 -10.75
N SER A 61 3.61 1.17 -11.76
CA SER A 61 3.20 1.45 -13.15
C SER A 61 2.77 0.20 -13.92
N LYS A 62 2.99 -1.00 -13.38
CA LYS A 62 2.71 -2.28 -14.06
C LYS A 62 1.57 -3.05 -13.41
N GLN A 63 1.34 -2.88 -12.11
CA GLN A 63 0.33 -3.62 -11.34
C GLN A 63 -0.29 -2.75 -10.25
N PRO A 64 -1.54 -3.04 -9.84
CA PRO A 64 -2.14 -2.44 -8.66
C PRO A 64 -1.34 -2.74 -7.38
N LEU A 65 -1.26 -1.76 -6.48
CA LEU A 65 -0.62 -1.89 -5.16
C LEU A 65 -1.08 -3.13 -4.40
N ASP A 66 -2.39 -3.37 -4.39
CA ASP A 66 -3.00 -4.54 -3.74
C ASP A 66 -2.51 -5.88 -4.31
N SER A 67 -2.29 -5.95 -5.61
CA SER A 67 -1.80 -7.17 -6.27
C SER A 67 -0.37 -7.48 -5.85
N ILE A 68 0.48 -6.45 -5.80
CA ILE A 68 1.87 -6.58 -5.34
C ILE A 68 1.89 -6.99 -3.86
N SER A 69 1.10 -6.32 -3.01
CA SER A 69 1.03 -6.61 -1.57
C SER A 69 0.55 -8.04 -1.31
N LYS A 70 -0.50 -8.49 -1.99
CA LYS A 70 -1.00 -9.87 -1.90
C LYS A 70 0.06 -10.89 -2.34
N LYS A 71 0.82 -10.57 -3.39
CA LYS A 71 1.90 -11.44 -3.86
C LYS A 71 3.00 -11.56 -2.81
N ILE A 72 3.42 -10.45 -2.20
CA ILE A 72 4.40 -10.44 -1.11
C ILE A 72 3.95 -11.35 0.04
N VAL A 73 2.71 -11.19 0.51
CA VAL A 73 2.14 -12.02 1.58
C VAL A 73 2.08 -13.49 1.17
N SER A 74 1.69 -13.80 -0.08
CA SER A 74 1.62 -15.18 -0.56
C SER A 74 2.96 -15.90 -0.62
N MET A 75 4.06 -15.15 -0.67
CA MET A 75 5.43 -15.68 -0.59
C MET A 75 5.92 -15.90 0.84
N GLY A 76 5.08 -15.61 1.84
CA GLY A 76 5.41 -15.81 3.27
C GLY A 76 6.09 -14.62 3.94
N PHE A 77 6.21 -13.46 3.27
CA PHE A 77 6.71 -12.25 3.91
C PHE A 77 5.62 -11.56 4.73
N ASN A 78 5.99 -11.03 5.89
CA ASN A 78 5.11 -10.25 6.76
C ASN A 78 5.60 -8.82 6.99
N CYS A 79 6.60 -8.41 6.24
CA CYS A 79 7.23 -7.11 6.36
C CYS A 79 7.79 -6.67 5.00
N VAL A 80 7.74 -5.37 4.75
CA VAL A 80 8.38 -4.73 3.59
C VAL A 80 9.39 -3.71 4.09
N ARG A 81 10.62 -3.78 3.58
CA ARG A 81 11.59 -2.70 3.71
C ARG A 81 11.42 -1.79 2.48
N LEU A 82 10.58 -0.77 2.62
CA LEU A 82 10.39 0.24 1.59
C LEU A 82 11.54 1.25 1.66
N THR A 83 12.30 1.39 0.58
CA THR A 83 13.30 2.44 0.44
C THR A 83 12.71 3.63 -0.30
N TRP A 84 13.26 4.82 -0.11
CA TRP A 84 12.82 6.06 -0.73
C TRP A 84 14.01 6.98 -1.03
N PRO A 85 13.87 7.93 -1.97
CA PRO A 85 14.95 8.85 -2.31
C PRO A 85 15.33 9.76 -1.15
N LEU A 86 16.63 9.97 -0.93
CA LEU A 86 17.14 10.89 0.09
C LEU A 86 16.61 12.32 -0.12
N ASP A 87 16.42 12.72 -1.37
CA ASP A 87 15.91 14.04 -1.73
C ASP A 87 14.57 14.38 -1.07
N LEU A 88 13.74 13.38 -0.76
CA LEU A 88 12.45 13.58 -0.06
C LEU A 88 12.64 13.96 1.43
N VAL A 89 13.84 13.80 1.98
CA VAL A 89 14.15 14.19 3.36
C VAL A 89 14.89 15.52 3.40
N THR A 90 15.62 15.87 2.32
CA THR A 90 16.48 17.05 2.27
C THR A 90 15.86 18.23 1.51
N ASN A 91 14.77 18.00 0.77
CA ASN A 91 14.11 19.00 -0.06
C ASN A 91 12.58 18.98 0.17
N ASP A 92 12.11 19.80 1.10
CA ASP A 92 10.69 19.93 1.46
C ASP A 92 9.79 20.33 0.28
N THR A 93 10.30 21.16 -0.63
CA THR A 93 9.55 21.56 -1.82
C THR A 93 9.30 20.37 -2.74
N LEU A 94 10.31 19.56 -2.98
CA LEU A 94 10.18 18.33 -3.76
C LEU A 94 9.23 17.34 -3.05
N ALA A 95 9.41 17.16 -1.76
CA ALA A 95 8.67 16.18 -0.97
C ALA A 95 7.17 16.51 -0.86
N LEU A 96 6.83 17.76 -0.58
CA LEU A 96 5.50 18.16 -0.14
C LEU A 96 4.68 18.92 -1.20
N LYS A 97 5.34 19.47 -2.24
CA LYS A 97 4.66 20.29 -3.26
C LYS A 97 4.69 19.70 -4.67
N VAL A 98 5.64 18.82 -4.95
CA VAL A 98 5.72 18.13 -6.24
C VAL A 98 4.90 16.84 -6.17
N THR A 99 3.95 16.70 -7.09
CA THR A 99 3.14 15.46 -7.17
C THR A 99 3.93 14.35 -7.86
N VAL A 100 3.49 13.11 -7.64
CA VAL A 100 4.03 11.94 -8.35
C VAL A 100 4.01 12.17 -9.85
N LYS A 101 2.89 12.64 -10.41
CA LYS A 101 2.78 12.95 -11.84
C LYS A 101 3.84 13.93 -12.30
N GLN A 102 3.98 15.08 -11.63
CA GLN A 102 4.95 16.12 -12.01
C GLN A 102 6.39 15.60 -11.93
N SER A 103 6.71 14.77 -10.95
CA SER A 103 8.04 14.18 -10.84
C SER A 103 8.35 13.24 -12.01
N PHE A 104 7.44 12.34 -12.33
CA PHE A 104 7.61 11.41 -13.46
C PHE A 104 7.69 12.16 -14.79
N GLU A 105 6.88 13.17 -15.01
CA GLU A 105 6.93 14.02 -16.21
C GLU A 105 8.26 14.77 -16.33
N SER A 106 8.79 15.29 -15.22
CA SER A 106 10.11 15.97 -15.20
C SER A 106 11.26 15.01 -15.56
N LEU A 107 11.12 13.74 -15.22
CA LEU A 107 12.05 12.67 -15.55
C LEU A 107 11.79 12.06 -16.94
N LYS A 108 10.79 12.58 -17.68
CA LYS A 108 10.36 12.06 -18.99
C LYS A 108 9.87 10.60 -18.97
N LEU A 109 9.37 10.14 -17.85
CA LEU A 109 8.83 8.79 -17.63
C LEU A 109 7.34 8.73 -17.97
N PHE A 110 6.96 9.15 -19.17
CA PHE A 110 5.56 9.28 -19.59
C PHE A 110 4.81 7.94 -19.64
N GLU A 111 5.48 6.87 -20.04
CA GLU A 111 4.90 5.51 -20.07
C GLU A 111 4.54 5.04 -18.64
N ASP A 112 5.38 5.37 -17.66
CA ASP A 112 5.08 5.03 -16.27
C ASP A 112 3.93 5.87 -15.71
N VAL A 113 3.77 7.13 -16.13
CA VAL A 113 2.59 7.96 -15.78
C VAL A 113 1.31 7.28 -16.28
N LEU A 114 1.29 6.82 -17.54
CA LEU A 114 0.15 6.09 -18.11
C LEU A 114 -0.11 4.77 -17.37
N GLY A 115 0.94 4.05 -17.04
CA GLY A 115 0.85 2.83 -16.25
C GLY A 115 0.27 3.07 -14.85
N ILE A 116 0.76 4.09 -14.14
CA ILE A 116 0.22 4.45 -12.81
C ILE A 116 -1.23 4.94 -12.94
N GLN A 117 -1.56 5.71 -13.98
CA GLN A 117 -2.93 6.14 -14.23
C GLN A 117 -3.89 4.95 -14.39
N THR A 118 -3.42 3.86 -14.99
CA THR A 118 -4.20 2.65 -15.22
C THR A 118 -4.35 1.80 -13.96
N HIS A 119 -3.26 1.63 -13.21
CA HIS A 119 -3.21 0.66 -12.11
C HIS A 119 -3.40 1.28 -10.73
N ASN A 120 -2.94 2.51 -10.53
CA ASN A 120 -2.90 3.20 -9.23
C ASN A 120 -3.21 4.70 -9.37
N PRO A 121 -4.35 5.10 -9.99
CA PRO A 121 -4.61 6.49 -10.38
C PRO A 121 -4.55 7.49 -9.23
N LYS A 122 -4.90 7.07 -8.02
CA LYS A 122 -4.88 7.94 -6.84
C LYS A 122 -3.48 8.44 -6.48
N LEU A 123 -2.44 7.68 -6.81
CA LEU A 123 -1.06 8.05 -6.48
C LEU A 123 -0.59 9.28 -7.27
N LEU A 124 -1.02 9.45 -8.52
CA LEU A 124 -0.51 10.51 -9.40
C LEU A 124 -0.69 11.93 -8.84
N HIS A 125 -1.73 12.14 -8.04
CA HIS A 125 -2.10 13.43 -7.50
C HIS A 125 -1.55 13.69 -6.09
N LEU A 126 -0.94 12.67 -5.48
CA LEU A 126 -0.32 12.83 -4.16
C LEU A 126 1.01 13.58 -4.28
N PRO A 127 1.37 14.42 -3.29
CA PRO A 127 2.77 14.83 -3.10
C PRO A 127 3.66 13.60 -2.98
N LEU A 128 4.89 13.69 -3.47
CA LEU A 128 5.81 12.54 -3.51
C LEU A 128 5.97 11.86 -2.15
N PHE A 129 6.14 12.63 -1.08
CA PHE A 129 6.27 12.10 0.27
C PHE A 129 5.03 11.30 0.70
N ASN A 130 3.84 11.81 0.38
CA ASN A 130 2.58 11.17 0.77
C ASN A 130 2.31 9.85 0.02
N ALA A 131 2.97 9.64 -1.12
CA ALA A 131 2.88 8.36 -1.84
C ALA A 131 3.60 7.21 -1.14
N PHE A 132 4.36 7.50 -0.07
CA PHE A 132 5.05 6.52 0.77
C PHE A 132 4.39 6.30 2.14
N GLN A 133 3.27 6.97 2.41
CA GLN A 133 2.47 6.84 3.63
C GLN A 133 1.19 6.02 3.40
#